data_691a2643e75c04207c928d8178bc7446
#
_entry.id   691a2643e75c04207c928d8178bc7446
#
_cell.length_a   1.000
_cell.length_b   1.000
_cell.length_c   1.000
_cell.angle_alpha   90.00
_cell.angle_beta   90.00
_cell.angle_gamma   90.00
#
_symmetry.space_group_name_H-M   'P 1'
#
loop_
_entity.id
_entity.type
_entity.pdbx_description
1 polymer ?
#
loop_
_entity_poly.entity_id
_entity_poly.type
_entity_poly.pdbx_seq_one_letter_code
_entity_poly.pdbx_strand_id
1 'polypeptide(L)'
;MDVNFIQVRYRFVTTIDVEKAALSMALEQSVCRLDYPGVDFSRWTARVVAVKDLGPAQQEDFHPFSSRYGPLLASRAWKGLRKGETTIAFPLTLFGDDLVCMMSVILGETARMGYLGALRIVQIHCPTEVIPVTWGPRTGIAGIRKKLGVPHRPLLVRSARPACGIPIEVMERIGREVLRGGFDMLKDDELTFDSPVHPSIERFQRMVRLTREVEQETGEAKMFIANIIASSARALEMADRAAEAGADALMVAPILQGLDMPALVSRRTGLPVLAHNCCDDLFHRHPRIGIAPEVWILLQRLGGTDMVFLPGEVCTSGGNFTASSSYAASALHPLVRPSLPFIAGGKRAEFLSDYIKELGTTDFALIAATAVDEHPGGLEAGAREFRQAAEMFSRPAPELLK
;
A
#
# COMPACT_ATOMS: atom_id res chain seq x y z
N MET A 1 -7.85 33.04 -11.12
CA MET A 1 -6.97 32.06 -10.47
C MET A 1 -7.27 30.71 -11.08
N ASP A 2 -6.27 30.12 -11.70
CA ASP A 2 -6.45 28.78 -12.28
C ASP A 2 -6.78 27.80 -11.16
N VAL A 3 -7.87 27.08 -11.34
CA VAL A 3 -8.30 26.05 -10.39
C VAL A 3 -7.50 24.79 -10.73
N ASN A 4 -6.69 24.34 -9.79
CA ASN A 4 -5.95 23.09 -9.94
C ASN A 4 -6.88 21.91 -9.69
N PHE A 5 -6.71 20.83 -10.44
CA PHE A 5 -7.56 19.65 -10.39
C PHE A 5 -6.73 18.39 -10.22
N ILE A 6 -7.29 17.41 -9.49
CA ILE A 6 -6.93 16.01 -9.68
C ILE A 6 -7.93 15.36 -10.62
N GLN A 7 -7.51 14.36 -11.38
CA GLN A 7 -8.40 13.61 -12.27
C GLN A 7 -8.52 12.17 -11.79
N VAL A 8 -9.76 11.71 -11.65
CA VAL A 8 -10.06 10.36 -11.20
C VAL A 8 -10.82 9.62 -12.29
N ARG A 9 -10.32 8.47 -12.68
CA ARG A 9 -10.98 7.61 -13.65
C ARG A 9 -11.72 6.49 -12.94
N TYR A 10 -13.00 6.38 -13.27
CA TYR A 10 -13.92 5.38 -12.74
C TYR A 10 -14.37 4.44 -13.84
N ARG A 11 -14.51 3.16 -13.51
CA ARG A 11 -15.34 2.20 -14.24
C ARG A 11 -16.58 1.90 -13.43
N PHE A 12 -17.72 1.84 -14.09
CA PHE A 12 -18.99 1.64 -13.40
C PHE A 12 -20.00 0.88 -14.26
N VAL A 13 -21.04 0.34 -13.61
CA VAL A 13 -22.24 -0.19 -14.23
C VAL A 13 -23.41 0.69 -13.82
N THR A 14 -24.28 1.03 -14.77
CA THR A 14 -25.36 1.98 -14.52
C THR A 14 -26.69 1.51 -15.11
N THR A 15 -27.79 1.90 -14.44
CA THR A 15 -29.18 1.72 -14.88
C THR A 15 -29.70 2.89 -15.71
N ILE A 16 -28.93 3.96 -15.83
CA ILE A 16 -29.27 5.14 -16.62
C ILE A 16 -28.23 5.37 -17.73
N ASP A 17 -28.44 6.35 -18.56
CA ASP A 17 -27.49 6.77 -19.57
C ASP A 17 -26.10 7.02 -18.97
N VAL A 18 -25.03 6.60 -19.67
CA VAL A 18 -23.64 6.63 -19.16
C VAL A 18 -23.16 8.07 -18.95
N GLU A 19 -23.53 9.01 -19.83
CA GLU A 19 -23.14 10.43 -19.69
C GLU A 19 -23.87 11.07 -18.51
N LYS A 20 -25.18 10.79 -18.36
CA LYS A 20 -25.97 11.27 -17.22
C LYS A 20 -25.44 10.71 -15.90
N ALA A 21 -25.05 9.45 -15.87
CA ALA A 21 -24.44 8.85 -14.69
C ALA A 21 -23.12 9.55 -14.32
N ALA A 22 -22.23 9.77 -15.30
CA ALA A 22 -20.98 10.47 -15.10
C ALA A 22 -21.17 11.90 -14.57
N LEU A 23 -22.09 12.65 -15.16
CA LEU A 23 -22.44 14.01 -14.71
C LEU A 23 -23.00 14.01 -13.29
N SER A 24 -23.91 13.09 -12.98
CA SER A 24 -24.48 12.96 -11.64
C SER A 24 -23.41 12.61 -10.60
N MET A 25 -22.45 11.72 -10.93
CA MET A 25 -21.32 11.42 -10.05
C MET A 25 -20.45 12.66 -9.77
N ALA A 26 -20.17 13.47 -10.79
CA ALA A 26 -19.37 14.68 -10.63
C ALA A 26 -20.07 15.72 -9.75
N LEU A 27 -21.35 15.94 -9.97
CA LEU A 27 -22.15 16.94 -9.22
C LEU A 27 -22.36 16.52 -7.77
N GLU A 28 -22.73 15.25 -7.53
CA GLU A 28 -23.00 14.74 -6.18
C GLU A 28 -21.75 14.80 -5.28
N GLN A 29 -20.58 14.56 -5.84
CA GLN A 29 -19.30 14.57 -5.10
C GLN A 29 -18.65 15.96 -5.05
N SER A 30 -19.37 17.02 -5.43
CA SER A 30 -18.87 18.39 -5.36
C SER A 30 -19.90 19.37 -4.81
N VAL A 31 -20.86 19.82 -5.62
CA VAL A 31 -21.79 20.88 -5.25
C VAL A 31 -23.22 20.40 -5.02
N CYS A 32 -23.53 19.14 -5.35
CA CYS A 32 -24.84 18.48 -5.29
C CYS A 32 -25.92 19.14 -6.14
N ARG A 33 -25.90 20.47 -6.30
CA ARG A 33 -26.83 21.23 -7.14
C ARG A 33 -26.18 22.50 -7.67
N LEU A 34 -26.63 22.96 -8.83
CA LEU A 34 -26.10 24.15 -9.53
C LEU A 34 -26.99 25.36 -9.48
N ASP A 35 -28.22 25.22 -9.01
CA ASP A 35 -29.33 26.19 -9.18
C ASP A 35 -29.67 26.98 -7.90
N TYR A 36 -28.66 27.30 -7.08
CA TYR A 36 -28.88 28.11 -5.89
C TYR A 36 -28.70 29.60 -6.22
N PRO A 37 -29.74 30.44 -6.04
CA PRO A 37 -29.71 31.84 -6.44
C PRO A 37 -28.59 32.64 -5.79
N GLY A 38 -27.83 33.37 -6.59
CA GLY A 38 -26.78 34.28 -6.12
C GLY A 38 -25.46 33.61 -5.71
N VAL A 39 -25.32 32.33 -5.96
CA VAL A 39 -24.06 31.57 -5.63
C VAL A 39 -23.36 31.12 -6.90
N ASP A 40 -22.08 31.47 -7.03
CA ASP A 40 -21.21 30.96 -8.08
C ASP A 40 -20.49 29.70 -7.58
N PHE A 41 -20.87 28.53 -8.12
CA PHE A 41 -20.28 27.23 -7.80
C PHE A 41 -19.08 26.87 -8.68
N SER A 42 -18.68 27.68 -9.63
CA SER A 42 -17.69 27.34 -10.67
C SER A 42 -16.36 26.82 -10.12
N ARG A 43 -15.91 27.34 -8.98
CA ARG A 43 -14.66 26.95 -8.30
C ARG A 43 -14.75 25.65 -7.52
N TRP A 44 -15.96 25.18 -7.25
CA TRP A 44 -16.23 24.00 -6.40
C TRP A 44 -16.76 22.82 -7.21
N THR A 45 -17.13 23.06 -8.48
CA THR A 45 -17.79 22.06 -9.31
C THR A 45 -16.77 21.11 -9.93
N ALA A 46 -16.93 19.82 -9.67
CA ALA A 46 -16.22 18.79 -10.40
C ALA A 46 -16.71 18.71 -11.84
N ARG A 47 -15.82 18.34 -12.77
CA ARG A 47 -16.08 18.37 -14.21
C ARG A 47 -15.85 17.01 -14.82
N VAL A 48 -16.79 16.56 -15.63
CA VAL A 48 -16.60 15.37 -16.48
C VAL A 48 -15.65 15.76 -17.62
N VAL A 49 -14.48 15.13 -17.65
CA VAL A 49 -13.44 15.36 -18.68
C VAL A 49 -13.62 14.43 -19.87
N ALA A 50 -13.97 13.18 -19.59
CA ALA A 50 -14.20 12.16 -20.60
C ALA A 50 -15.24 11.16 -20.13
N VAL A 51 -16.05 10.68 -21.07
CA VAL A 51 -16.99 9.57 -20.86
C VAL A 51 -16.84 8.59 -22.02
N LYS A 52 -16.88 7.31 -21.70
CA LYS A 52 -16.89 6.22 -22.67
C LYS A 52 -17.94 5.19 -22.29
N ASP A 53 -18.87 4.93 -23.20
CA ASP A 53 -19.78 3.80 -23.11
C ASP A 53 -19.03 2.53 -23.53
N LEU A 54 -18.92 1.57 -22.62
CA LEU A 54 -18.23 0.28 -22.83
C LEU A 54 -19.19 -0.83 -23.28
N GLY A 55 -20.46 -0.49 -23.57
CA GLY A 55 -21.46 -1.42 -24.03
C GLY A 55 -22.31 -2.03 -22.89
N PRO A 56 -23.11 -3.06 -23.23
CA PRO A 56 -24.02 -3.68 -22.27
C PRO A 56 -23.23 -4.40 -21.15
N ALA A 57 -23.78 -4.36 -19.94
CA ALA A 57 -23.26 -5.13 -18.82
C ALA A 57 -23.65 -6.59 -18.92
N GLN A 58 -22.79 -7.47 -18.41
CA GLN A 58 -23.10 -8.88 -18.18
C GLN A 58 -23.60 -9.10 -16.74
N GLN A 59 -24.13 -10.27 -16.44
CA GLN A 59 -24.64 -10.56 -15.10
C GLN A 59 -23.56 -10.42 -14.01
N GLU A 60 -22.34 -10.86 -14.31
CA GLU A 60 -21.18 -10.77 -13.43
C GLU A 60 -20.64 -9.35 -13.23
N ASP A 61 -21.11 -8.38 -14.02
CA ASP A 61 -20.74 -6.96 -13.85
C ASP A 61 -21.64 -6.25 -12.82
N PHE A 62 -22.76 -6.86 -12.41
CA PHE A 62 -23.79 -6.22 -11.62
C PHE A 62 -23.68 -6.56 -10.12
N HIS A 63 -23.24 -5.60 -9.33
CA HIS A 63 -23.05 -5.68 -7.87
C HIS A 63 -23.69 -4.49 -7.17
N PRO A 64 -25.04 -4.40 -7.14
CA PRO A 64 -25.72 -3.23 -6.59
C PRO A 64 -25.50 -3.12 -5.08
N PHE A 65 -25.22 -1.92 -4.62
CA PHE A 65 -25.14 -1.61 -3.20
C PHE A 65 -26.51 -1.69 -2.51
N SER A 66 -27.56 -1.23 -3.18
CA SER A 66 -28.89 -1.14 -2.59
C SER A 66 -29.63 -2.46 -2.64
N SER A 67 -30.22 -2.89 -1.52
CA SER A 67 -31.16 -4.03 -1.44
C SER A 67 -32.38 -3.87 -2.34
N ARG A 68 -32.68 -2.64 -2.81
CA ARG A 68 -33.71 -2.35 -3.81
C ARG A 68 -33.56 -3.21 -5.08
N TYR A 69 -32.32 -3.58 -5.41
CA TYR A 69 -32.00 -4.41 -6.56
C TYR A 69 -32.06 -5.92 -6.31
N GLY A 70 -32.29 -6.35 -5.07
CA GLY A 70 -32.44 -7.79 -4.76
C GLY A 70 -33.48 -8.50 -5.63
N PRO A 71 -34.70 -7.96 -5.80
CA PRO A 71 -35.71 -8.52 -6.72
C PRO A 71 -35.28 -8.45 -8.20
N LEU A 72 -34.48 -7.45 -8.57
CA LEU A 72 -34.00 -7.30 -9.95
C LEU A 72 -32.94 -8.36 -10.31
N LEU A 73 -32.11 -8.78 -9.37
CA LEU A 73 -31.17 -9.90 -9.56
C LEU A 73 -31.90 -11.19 -9.89
N ALA A 74 -33.00 -11.47 -9.20
CA ALA A 74 -33.86 -12.64 -9.47
C ALA A 74 -34.58 -12.54 -10.82
N SER A 75 -34.92 -11.33 -11.28
CA SER A 75 -35.68 -11.10 -12.54
C SER A 75 -34.80 -10.88 -13.77
N ARG A 76 -33.48 -11.04 -13.67
CA ARG A 76 -32.52 -10.74 -14.76
C ARG A 76 -32.56 -9.25 -15.20
N ALA A 77 -32.84 -8.34 -14.30
CA ALA A 77 -32.91 -6.90 -14.58
C ALA A 77 -31.57 -6.24 -14.93
N TRP A 78 -30.46 -6.99 -14.83
CA TRP A 78 -29.17 -6.61 -15.41
C TRP A 78 -29.19 -6.50 -16.94
N LYS A 79 -30.23 -7.05 -17.62
CA LYS A 79 -30.45 -6.82 -19.05
C LYS A 79 -30.82 -5.36 -19.28
N GLY A 80 -30.04 -4.68 -20.13
CA GLY A 80 -30.21 -3.25 -20.41
C GLY A 80 -29.32 -2.32 -19.59
N LEU A 81 -28.57 -2.85 -18.60
CA LEU A 81 -27.54 -2.10 -17.92
C LEU A 81 -26.34 -1.84 -18.85
N ARG A 82 -25.68 -0.70 -18.62
CA ARG A 82 -24.50 -0.27 -19.39
C ARG A 82 -23.28 -0.23 -18.51
N LYS A 83 -22.15 -0.60 -19.09
CA LYS A 83 -20.81 -0.33 -18.52
C LYS A 83 -20.34 1.03 -19.01
N GLY A 84 -19.80 1.83 -18.10
CA GLY A 84 -19.22 3.12 -18.43
C GLY A 84 -17.81 3.25 -17.87
N GLU A 85 -17.03 4.10 -18.51
CA GLU A 85 -15.79 4.65 -17.96
C GLU A 85 -15.88 6.16 -18.03
N THR A 86 -15.52 6.85 -16.93
CA THR A 86 -15.48 8.31 -16.91
C THR A 86 -14.23 8.81 -16.23
N THR A 87 -13.72 9.96 -16.68
CA THR A 87 -12.72 10.75 -15.98
C THR A 87 -13.36 12.01 -15.45
N ILE A 88 -13.30 12.20 -14.14
CA ILE A 88 -13.83 13.37 -13.45
C ILE A 88 -12.66 14.16 -12.87
N ALA A 89 -12.62 15.48 -13.16
CA ALA A 89 -11.68 16.42 -12.58
C ALA A 89 -12.31 17.08 -11.34
N PHE A 90 -11.69 16.87 -10.18
CA PHE A 90 -12.08 17.44 -8.90
C PHE A 90 -11.19 18.61 -8.55
N PRO A 91 -11.74 19.82 -8.30
CA PRO A 91 -10.92 20.96 -7.92
C PRO A 91 -10.35 20.81 -6.53
N LEU A 92 -9.10 21.22 -6.33
CA LEU A 92 -8.43 21.14 -5.02
C LEU A 92 -9.13 21.97 -3.95
N THR A 93 -9.92 22.96 -4.35
CA THR A 93 -10.74 23.76 -3.42
C THR A 93 -11.68 22.90 -2.56
N LEU A 94 -12.04 21.68 -3.02
CA LEU A 94 -12.92 20.78 -2.27
C LEU A 94 -12.25 20.14 -1.05
N PHE A 95 -10.93 19.93 -1.08
CA PHE A 95 -10.24 19.17 -0.02
C PHE A 95 -8.87 19.77 0.39
N GLY A 96 -8.37 20.78 -0.32
CA GLY A 96 -7.10 21.43 -0.01
C GLY A 96 -5.92 20.44 -0.07
N ASP A 97 -5.15 20.38 1.01
CA ASP A 97 -4.01 19.47 1.19
C ASP A 97 -4.31 18.26 2.10
N ASP A 98 -5.59 18.00 2.39
CA ASP A 98 -6.04 16.90 3.23
C ASP A 98 -6.40 15.66 2.39
N LEU A 99 -5.58 14.60 2.55
CA LEU A 99 -5.76 13.34 1.82
C LEU A 99 -7.04 12.60 2.23
N VAL A 100 -7.46 12.70 3.49
CA VAL A 100 -8.69 12.07 4.00
C VAL A 100 -9.91 12.77 3.41
N CYS A 101 -9.88 14.11 3.35
CA CYS A 101 -10.92 14.89 2.67
C CYS A 101 -10.96 14.59 1.17
N MET A 102 -9.80 14.44 0.51
CA MET A 102 -9.74 14.01 -0.89
C MET A 102 -10.44 12.65 -1.07
N MET A 103 -10.17 11.67 -0.21
CA MET A 103 -10.82 10.36 -0.28
C MET A 103 -12.33 10.46 -0.09
N SER A 104 -12.80 11.31 0.81
CA SER A 104 -14.23 11.58 0.99
C SER A 104 -14.87 12.17 -0.27
N VAL A 105 -14.16 13.05 -0.98
CA VAL A 105 -14.63 13.62 -2.25
C VAL A 105 -14.67 12.59 -3.37
N ILE A 106 -13.62 11.79 -3.55
CA ILE A 106 -13.54 10.89 -4.72
C ILE A 106 -14.30 9.57 -4.55
N LEU A 107 -14.58 9.15 -3.33
CA LEU A 107 -15.33 7.92 -3.03
C LEU A 107 -16.68 8.19 -2.38
N GLY A 108 -16.72 9.03 -1.36
CA GLY A 108 -17.88 9.49 -0.59
C GLY A 108 -19.17 8.68 -0.77
N GLU A 109 -20.19 9.34 -1.25
CA GLU A 109 -21.49 8.74 -1.53
C GLU A 109 -21.60 8.04 -2.89
N THR A 110 -20.55 8.14 -3.75
CA THR A 110 -20.63 7.66 -5.14
C THR A 110 -21.05 6.19 -5.22
N ALA A 111 -20.47 5.33 -4.38
CA ALA A 111 -20.79 3.90 -4.37
C ALA A 111 -22.24 3.58 -3.93
N ARG A 112 -22.92 4.54 -3.27
CA ARG A 112 -24.29 4.39 -2.76
C ARG A 112 -25.36 4.87 -3.73
N MET A 113 -24.97 5.49 -4.85
CA MET A 113 -25.93 6.03 -5.82
C MET A 113 -26.79 4.90 -6.40
N GLY A 114 -28.09 5.04 -6.28
CA GLY A 114 -29.06 3.98 -6.61
C GLY A 114 -29.11 3.58 -8.08
N TYR A 115 -28.50 4.34 -8.98
CA TYR A 115 -28.38 4.01 -10.40
C TYR A 115 -27.07 3.27 -10.74
N LEU A 116 -26.13 3.12 -9.78
CA LEU A 116 -24.89 2.37 -10.00
C LEU A 116 -25.04 0.91 -9.55
N GLY A 117 -24.70 0.00 -10.44
CA GLY A 117 -24.64 -1.44 -10.16
C GLY A 117 -23.23 -1.94 -9.80
N ALA A 118 -22.20 -1.17 -10.10
CA ALA A 118 -20.82 -1.39 -9.69
C ALA A 118 -20.04 -0.09 -9.84
N LEU A 119 -18.97 0.08 -9.05
CA LEU A 119 -18.07 1.23 -9.13
C LEU A 119 -16.66 0.82 -8.72
N ARG A 120 -15.68 1.20 -9.54
CA ARG A 120 -14.25 1.03 -9.25
C ARG A 120 -13.46 2.25 -9.66
N ILE A 121 -12.61 2.75 -8.76
CA ILE A 121 -11.56 3.71 -9.13
C ILE A 121 -10.42 2.93 -9.80
N VAL A 122 -10.09 3.30 -11.03
CA VAL A 122 -9.07 2.60 -11.82
C VAL A 122 -7.81 3.42 -12.06
N GLN A 123 -7.88 4.75 -11.87
CA GLN A 123 -6.72 5.63 -11.95
C GLN A 123 -6.98 6.94 -11.21
N ILE A 124 -5.94 7.48 -10.59
CA ILE A 124 -5.87 8.87 -10.13
C ILE A 124 -4.67 9.51 -10.81
N HIS A 125 -4.90 10.66 -11.44
CA HIS A 125 -3.86 11.52 -11.98
C HIS A 125 -3.78 12.80 -11.16
N CYS A 126 -2.64 12.99 -10.50
CA CYS A 126 -2.31 14.21 -9.78
C CYS A 126 -1.18 14.90 -10.55
N PRO A 127 -1.41 16.08 -11.14
CA PRO A 127 -0.32 16.87 -11.69
C PRO A 127 0.71 17.20 -10.59
N THR A 128 1.99 17.19 -10.93
CA THR A 128 3.07 17.39 -9.94
C THR A 128 2.93 18.74 -9.22
N GLU A 129 2.45 19.75 -9.95
CA GLU A 129 2.29 21.14 -9.47
C GLU A 129 1.22 21.27 -8.39
N VAL A 130 0.32 20.30 -8.29
CA VAL A 130 -0.78 20.33 -7.31
C VAL A 130 -0.55 19.43 -6.11
N ILE A 131 0.57 18.69 -6.08
CA ILE A 131 0.93 17.83 -4.95
C ILE A 131 1.39 18.71 -3.79
N PRO A 132 0.71 18.67 -2.64
CA PRO A 132 1.16 19.39 -1.46
C PRO A 132 2.55 18.89 -1.01
N VAL A 133 3.38 19.80 -0.56
CA VAL A 133 4.73 19.45 -0.07
C VAL A 133 4.69 18.53 1.17
N THR A 134 3.55 18.48 1.83
CA THR A 134 3.28 17.61 2.99
C THR A 134 2.99 16.16 2.60
N TRP A 135 2.70 15.90 1.33
CA TRP A 135 2.39 14.57 0.82
C TRP A 135 3.66 13.84 0.39
N GLY A 136 3.60 12.52 0.52
CA GLY A 136 4.65 11.61 0.08
C GLY A 136 5.65 11.20 1.16
N PRO A 137 6.48 10.19 0.85
CA PRO A 137 7.47 9.62 1.76
C PRO A 137 8.54 10.64 2.16
N ARG A 138 8.96 10.61 3.42
CA ARG A 138 10.07 11.46 3.90
C ARG A 138 11.44 10.88 3.59
N THR A 139 11.59 9.58 3.75
CA THR A 139 12.85 8.84 3.58
C THR A 139 12.91 8.18 2.21
N GLY A 140 11.88 7.44 1.85
CA GLY A 140 11.80 6.69 0.61
C GLY A 140 12.87 5.60 0.45
N ILE A 141 12.87 4.92 -0.69
CA ILE A 141 13.82 3.84 -0.94
C ILE A 141 15.29 4.28 -0.84
N ALA A 142 15.61 5.46 -1.34
CA ALA A 142 17.00 5.95 -1.34
C ALA A 142 17.55 6.11 0.09
N GLY A 143 16.75 6.63 1.02
CA GLY A 143 17.14 6.78 2.41
C GLY A 143 17.27 5.43 3.13
N ILE A 144 16.38 4.48 2.85
CA ILE A 144 16.45 3.12 3.40
C ILE A 144 17.72 2.41 2.93
N ARG A 145 18.00 2.42 1.62
CA ARG A 145 19.22 1.83 1.05
C ARG A 145 20.49 2.46 1.60
N LYS A 146 20.50 3.79 1.73
CA LYS A 146 21.63 4.52 2.35
C LYS A 146 21.87 4.09 3.79
N LYS A 147 20.80 3.93 4.58
CA LYS A 147 20.90 3.51 5.99
C LYS A 147 21.47 2.09 6.10
N LEU A 148 21.07 1.18 5.24
CA LEU A 148 21.54 -0.21 5.23
C LEU A 148 22.89 -0.40 4.53
N GLY A 149 23.37 0.58 3.77
CA GLY A 149 24.58 0.42 2.95
C GLY A 149 24.41 -0.57 1.79
N VAL A 150 23.18 -0.80 1.33
CA VAL A 150 22.83 -1.79 0.27
C VAL A 150 22.29 -1.07 -0.96
N PRO A 151 23.14 -0.69 -1.93
CA PRO A 151 22.70 0.16 -3.05
C PRO A 151 21.89 -0.57 -4.13
N HIS A 152 22.11 -1.84 -4.41
CA HIS A 152 21.61 -2.46 -5.65
C HIS A 152 20.80 -3.75 -5.48
N ARG A 153 21.20 -4.69 -4.65
CA ARG A 153 20.50 -5.97 -4.51
C ARG A 153 19.11 -5.80 -3.85
N PRO A 154 18.19 -6.75 -4.03
CA PRO A 154 16.99 -6.82 -3.21
C PRO A 154 17.32 -6.86 -1.72
N LEU A 155 16.49 -6.22 -0.90
CA LEU A 155 16.63 -6.24 0.56
C LEU A 155 15.92 -7.47 1.12
N LEU A 156 16.49 -8.05 2.18
CA LEU A 156 15.97 -9.26 2.81
C LEU A 156 15.37 -8.93 4.17
N VAL A 157 14.16 -9.39 4.39
CA VAL A 157 13.37 -9.06 5.58
C VAL A 157 12.86 -10.33 6.25
N ARG A 158 13.01 -10.42 7.56
CA ARG A 158 12.37 -11.43 8.40
C ARG A 158 11.17 -10.80 9.13
N SER A 159 9.98 -11.36 8.96
CA SER A 159 8.87 -11.12 9.88
C SER A 159 9.08 -11.98 11.13
N ALA A 160 8.87 -11.40 12.31
CA ALA A 160 9.02 -12.09 13.59
C ALA A 160 7.85 -13.08 13.79
N ARG A 161 8.00 -14.26 13.20
CA ARG A 161 7.06 -15.39 13.30
C ARG A 161 7.71 -16.59 13.98
N PRO A 162 6.92 -17.37 14.76
CA PRO A 162 5.51 -17.22 15.12
C PRO A 162 5.19 -15.87 15.81
N ALA A 163 4.01 -15.28 15.51
CA ALA A 163 3.68 -13.92 15.95
C ALA A 163 3.15 -13.86 17.39
N CYS A 164 2.22 -14.75 17.72
CA CYS A 164 1.52 -14.74 19.01
C CYS A 164 1.94 -15.92 19.89
N GLY A 165 2.01 -15.66 21.21
CA GLY A 165 2.18 -16.73 22.19
C GLY A 165 3.58 -17.31 22.32
N ILE A 166 4.58 -16.82 21.60
CA ILE A 166 5.97 -17.25 21.80
C ILE A 166 6.67 -16.36 22.83
N PRO A 167 7.58 -16.96 23.67
CA PRO A 167 8.41 -16.15 24.55
C PRO A 167 9.31 -15.20 23.75
N ILE A 168 9.54 -14.02 24.30
CA ILE A 168 10.34 -12.98 23.65
C ILE A 168 11.79 -13.44 23.39
N GLU A 169 12.30 -14.32 24.24
CA GLU A 169 13.63 -14.95 24.07
C GLU A 169 13.72 -15.80 22.81
N VAL A 170 12.60 -16.44 22.43
CA VAL A 170 12.51 -17.20 21.18
C VAL A 170 12.50 -16.25 19.98
N MET A 171 11.78 -15.12 20.08
CA MET A 171 11.81 -14.07 19.05
C MET A 171 13.21 -13.51 18.85
N GLU A 172 13.92 -13.21 19.95
CA GLU A 172 15.31 -12.74 19.91
C GLU A 172 16.22 -13.76 19.23
N ARG A 173 16.13 -15.04 19.60
CA ARG A 173 16.92 -16.08 18.97
C ARG A 173 16.69 -16.15 17.47
N ILE A 174 15.43 -16.20 17.03
CA ILE A 174 15.06 -16.23 15.61
C ILE A 174 15.61 -14.99 14.90
N GLY A 175 15.42 -13.80 15.46
CA GLY A 175 15.92 -12.55 14.89
C GLY A 175 17.44 -12.55 14.77
N ARG A 176 18.15 -12.98 15.80
CA ARG A 176 19.62 -13.06 15.83
C ARG A 176 20.17 -13.98 14.75
N GLU A 177 19.69 -15.21 14.68
CA GLU A 177 20.16 -16.20 13.70
C GLU A 177 19.90 -15.72 12.26
N VAL A 178 18.72 -15.16 11.98
CA VAL A 178 18.37 -14.70 10.64
C VAL A 178 19.18 -13.46 10.24
N LEU A 179 19.36 -12.48 11.14
CA LEU A 179 20.18 -11.29 10.86
C LEU A 179 21.66 -11.66 10.68
N ARG A 180 22.22 -12.61 11.46
CA ARG A 180 23.57 -13.15 11.27
C ARG A 180 23.73 -13.87 9.94
N GLY A 181 22.68 -14.56 9.48
CA GLY A 181 22.61 -15.18 8.16
C GLY A 181 22.59 -14.19 6.99
N GLY A 182 22.53 -12.88 7.27
CA GLY A 182 22.68 -11.81 6.28
C GLY A 182 21.40 -11.14 5.86
N PHE A 183 20.29 -11.31 6.59
CA PHE A 183 19.11 -10.47 6.38
C PHE A 183 19.36 -9.03 6.83
N ASP A 184 18.70 -8.09 6.16
CA ASP A 184 18.89 -6.66 6.36
C ASP A 184 17.94 -6.09 7.41
N MET A 185 16.73 -6.66 7.51
CA MET A 185 15.67 -6.13 8.35
C MET A 185 14.98 -7.21 9.16
N LEU A 186 14.64 -6.87 10.39
CA LEU A 186 13.70 -7.61 11.23
C LEU A 186 12.43 -6.78 11.37
N LYS A 187 11.28 -7.35 11.06
CA LYS A 187 9.96 -6.72 11.15
C LYS A 187 9.12 -7.44 12.20
N ASP A 188 8.51 -6.69 13.12
CA ASP A 188 7.41 -7.22 13.92
C ASP A 188 6.31 -7.80 13.00
N ASP A 189 5.67 -8.86 13.43
CA ASP A 189 4.48 -9.35 12.75
C ASP A 189 3.29 -8.43 13.04
N GLU A 190 2.37 -8.32 12.07
CA GLU A 190 1.16 -7.51 12.22
C GLU A 190 0.21 -8.00 13.31
N LEU A 191 0.35 -9.26 13.71
CA LEU A 191 -0.42 -9.88 14.79
C LEU A 191 0.27 -9.76 16.17
N THR A 192 1.46 -9.17 16.23
CA THR A 192 2.17 -8.96 17.49
C THR A 192 1.73 -7.63 18.11
N PHE A 193 0.55 -7.66 18.73
CA PHE A 193 -0.02 -6.49 19.39
C PHE A 193 0.57 -6.27 20.79
N ASP A 194 0.37 -5.06 21.31
CA ASP A 194 0.68 -4.75 22.69
C ASP A 194 -0.30 -5.48 23.63
N SER A 195 0.24 -6.28 24.51
CA SER A 195 -0.53 -7.08 25.47
C SER A 195 0.25 -7.31 26.75
N PRO A 196 -0.39 -7.74 27.85
CA PRO A 196 0.32 -8.09 29.10
C PRO A 196 1.35 -9.21 28.94
N VAL A 197 1.17 -10.09 27.94
CA VAL A 197 2.09 -11.20 27.65
C VAL A 197 3.25 -10.76 26.76
N HIS A 198 3.01 -9.76 25.91
CA HIS A 198 4.01 -9.15 25.02
C HIS A 198 3.92 -7.64 25.09
N PRO A 199 4.43 -7.01 26.17
CA PRO A 199 4.46 -5.55 26.27
C PRO A 199 5.26 -4.96 25.11
N SER A 200 4.65 -4.06 24.35
CA SER A 200 5.30 -3.53 23.14
C SER A 200 6.61 -2.80 23.45
N ILE A 201 6.67 -2.06 24.56
CA ILE A 201 7.86 -1.30 24.96
C ILE A 201 9.04 -2.26 25.20
N GLU A 202 8.83 -3.31 25.98
CA GLU A 202 9.88 -4.32 26.25
C GLU A 202 10.35 -4.97 24.94
N ARG A 203 9.41 -5.35 24.08
CA ARG A 203 9.70 -5.94 22.78
C ARG A 203 10.53 -5.00 21.92
N PHE A 204 10.16 -3.71 21.80
CA PHE A 204 10.91 -2.74 21.03
C PHE A 204 12.34 -2.60 21.54
N GLN A 205 12.54 -2.45 22.86
CA GLN A 205 13.85 -2.35 23.46
C GLN A 205 14.72 -3.58 23.21
N ARG A 206 14.13 -4.78 23.33
CA ARG A 206 14.86 -6.04 23.15
C ARG A 206 15.24 -6.28 21.68
N MET A 207 14.30 -6.03 20.75
CA MET A 207 14.56 -6.20 19.32
C MET A 207 15.57 -5.16 18.79
N VAL A 208 15.51 -3.92 19.25
CA VAL A 208 16.52 -2.91 18.92
C VAL A 208 17.89 -3.31 19.45
N ARG A 209 17.99 -3.70 20.71
CA ARG A 209 19.25 -4.17 21.30
C ARG A 209 19.85 -5.32 20.50
N LEU A 210 19.06 -6.34 20.22
CA LEU A 210 19.43 -7.45 19.37
C LEU A 210 19.98 -6.99 18.02
N THR A 211 19.28 -6.09 17.36
CA THR A 211 19.67 -5.57 16.04
C THR A 211 21.04 -4.89 16.12
N ARG A 212 21.27 -4.05 17.15
CA ARG A 212 22.58 -3.36 17.36
C ARG A 212 23.71 -4.35 17.70
N GLU A 213 23.42 -5.38 18.48
CA GLU A 213 24.41 -6.43 18.77
C GLU A 213 24.86 -7.15 17.49
N VAL A 214 23.88 -7.53 16.61
CA VAL A 214 24.22 -8.19 15.34
C VAL A 214 24.93 -7.24 14.38
N GLU A 215 24.58 -5.95 14.35
CA GLU A 215 25.38 -4.95 13.60
C GLU A 215 26.85 -4.93 14.02
N GLN A 216 27.11 -4.96 15.33
CA GLN A 216 28.49 -5.00 15.85
C GLN A 216 29.20 -6.31 15.52
N GLU A 217 28.50 -7.43 15.58
CA GLU A 217 29.05 -8.77 15.25
C GLU A 217 29.40 -8.93 13.77
N THR A 218 28.54 -8.39 12.88
CA THR A 218 28.65 -8.61 11.42
C THR A 218 29.33 -7.46 10.68
N GLY A 219 29.40 -6.27 11.29
CA GLY A 219 29.84 -5.03 10.62
C GLY A 219 28.86 -4.51 9.57
N GLU A 220 27.65 -5.07 9.49
CA GLU A 220 26.60 -4.69 8.54
C GLU A 220 25.47 -3.94 9.24
N ALA A 221 25.00 -2.85 8.66
CA ALA A 221 23.82 -2.14 9.16
C ALA A 221 22.57 -3.02 9.06
N LYS A 222 21.74 -3.00 10.10
CA LYS A 222 20.47 -3.73 10.20
C LYS A 222 19.35 -2.77 10.58
N MET A 223 18.10 -3.13 10.28
CA MET A 223 16.94 -2.33 10.68
C MET A 223 15.92 -3.16 11.44
N PHE A 224 15.33 -2.58 12.48
CA PHE A 224 14.14 -3.10 13.14
C PHE A 224 12.92 -2.23 12.82
N ILE A 225 11.84 -2.87 12.35
CA ILE A 225 10.55 -2.24 12.02
C ILE A 225 9.54 -2.62 13.10
N ALA A 226 9.17 -1.63 13.92
CA ALA A 226 8.26 -1.82 15.05
C ALA A 226 6.79 -1.76 14.64
N ASN A 227 5.98 -2.71 15.06
CA ASN A 227 4.52 -2.71 14.85
C ASN A 227 3.83 -1.73 15.81
N ILE A 228 3.15 -0.72 15.25
CA ILE A 228 2.34 0.25 16.00
C ILE A 228 0.86 0.22 15.56
N ILE A 229 0.40 -0.92 15.02
CA ILE A 229 -1.00 -1.08 14.63
C ILE A 229 -1.86 -1.14 15.90
N ALA A 230 -2.62 -0.08 16.12
CA ALA A 230 -3.50 0.12 17.28
C ALA A 230 -4.53 1.21 16.97
N SER A 231 -5.42 1.53 17.90
CA SER A 231 -6.24 2.75 17.83
C SER A 231 -5.37 3.99 17.71
N SER A 232 -5.85 5.04 17.06
CA SER A 232 -5.03 6.21 16.67
C SER A 232 -4.23 6.81 17.84
N ALA A 233 -4.87 7.06 18.99
CA ALA A 233 -4.18 7.62 20.16
C ALA A 233 -3.07 6.69 20.67
N ARG A 234 -3.35 5.39 20.77
CA ARG A 234 -2.36 4.39 21.20
C ARG A 234 -1.24 4.22 20.19
N ALA A 235 -1.54 4.26 18.90
CA ALA A 235 -0.54 4.17 17.84
C ALA A 235 0.48 5.32 17.92
N LEU A 236 0.04 6.54 18.24
CA LEU A 236 0.92 7.70 18.46
C LEU A 236 1.82 7.51 19.67
N GLU A 237 1.28 7.01 20.79
CA GLU A 237 2.07 6.68 21.98
C GLU A 237 3.11 5.59 21.67
N MET A 238 2.68 4.51 21.00
CA MET A 238 3.58 3.43 20.59
C MET A 238 4.68 3.92 19.64
N ALA A 239 4.37 4.86 18.74
CA ALA A 239 5.35 5.46 17.84
C ALA A 239 6.45 6.21 18.62
N ASP A 240 6.07 7.01 19.63
CA ASP A 240 7.04 7.68 20.49
C ASP A 240 7.92 6.65 21.22
N ARG A 241 7.31 5.63 21.81
CA ARG A 241 8.04 4.59 22.54
C ARG A 241 8.98 3.77 21.66
N ALA A 242 8.55 3.47 20.42
CA ALA A 242 9.41 2.79 19.45
C ALA A 242 10.60 3.67 19.06
N ALA A 243 10.38 4.96 18.84
CA ALA A 243 11.45 5.92 18.55
C ALA A 243 12.41 6.09 19.73
N GLU A 244 11.90 6.23 20.96
CA GLU A 244 12.69 6.29 22.20
C GLU A 244 13.55 5.03 22.40
N ALA A 245 13.00 3.85 22.06
CA ALA A 245 13.74 2.59 22.09
C ALA A 245 14.81 2.49 21.01
N GLY A 246 14.80 3.34 19.99
CA GLY A 246 15.76 3.36 18.89
C GLY A 246 15.36 2.48 17.70
N ALA A 247 14.06 2.20 17.49
CA ALA A 247 13.57 1.53 16.31
C ALA A 247 13.98 2.28 15.03
N ASP A 248 14.14 1.56 13.94
CA ASP A 248 14.61 2.12 12.67
C ASP A 248 13.50 2.52 11.73
N ALA A 249 12.32 1.92 11.92
CA ALA A 249 11.11 2.19 11.16
C ALA A 249 9.86 1.79 11.96
N LEU A 250 8.70 2.29 11.53
CA LEU A 250 7.39 1.98 12.11
C LEU A 250 6.54 1.23 11.10
N MET A 251 5.66 0.34 11.56
CA MET A 251 4.67 -0.33 10.73
C MET A 251 3.26 0.07 11.14
N VAL A 252 2.47 0.51 10.17
CA VAL A 252 1.05 0.88 10.31
C VAL A 252 0.20 0.11 9.30
N ALA A 253 -1.11 0.11 9.49
CA ALA A 253 -2.10 -0.42 8.55
C ALA A 253 -3.04 0.72 8.10
N PRO A 254 -2.75 1.41 6.98
CA PRO A 254 -3.50 2.60 6.57
C PRO A 254 -5.00 2.37 6.40
N ILE A 255 -5.41 1.17 5.99
CA ILE A 255 -6.83 0.82 5.87
C ILE A 255 -7.58 0.83 7.22
N LEU A 256 -6.87 0.52 8.30
CA LEU A 256 -7.43 0.44 9.65
C LEU A 256 -7.22 1.73 10.45
N GLN A 257 -6.13 2.45 10.20
CA GLN A 257 -5.68 3.57 11.02
C GLN A 257 -5.83 4.93 10.34
N GLY A 258 -6.14 4.97 9.05
CA GLY A 258 -6.22 6.18 8.22
C GLY A 258 -5.04 6.34 7.28
N LEU A 259 -5.31 6.90 6.09
CA LEU A 259 -4.29 7.14 5.06
C LEU A 259 -3.26 8.20 5.45
N ASP A 260 -3.58 9.05 6.40
CA ASP A 260 -2.72 10.11 6.95
C ASP A 260 -1.81 9.62 8.08
N MET A 261 -2.10 8.47 8.68
CA MET A 261 -1.32 7.92 9.80
C MET A 261 0.18 7.76 9.48
N PRO A 262 0.60 7.28 8.30
CA PRO A 262 2.03 7.20 7.97
C PRO A 262 2.74 8.55 8.06
N ALA A 263 2.16 9.59 7.42
CA ALA A 263 2.73 10.94 7.46
C ALA A 263 2.74 11.52 8.88
N LEU A 264 1.70 11.26 9.67
CA LEU A 264 1.57 11.75 11.04
C LEU A 264 2.67 11.17 11.94
N VAL A 265 2.84 9.85 11.95
CA VAL A 265 3.86 9.20 12.79
C VAL A 265 5.28 9.48 12.29
N SER A 266 5.49 9.57 10.97
CA SER A 266 6.79 9.92 10.40
C SER A 266 7.21 11.36 10.74
N ARG A 267 6.28 12.31 10.71
CA ARG A 267 6.56 13.70 11.15
C ARG A 267 6.87 13.76 12.64
N ARG A 268 6.17 12.98 13.46
CA ARG A 268 6.34 12.98 14.91
C ARG A 268 7.66 12.37 15.35
N THR A 269 8.10 11.28 14.73
CA THR A 269 9.26 10.50 15.17
C THR A 269 10.50 10.68 14.30
N GLY A 270 10.34 11.17 13.07
CA GLY A 270 11.42 11.21 12.08
C GLY A 270 11.68 9.87 11.40
N LEU A 271 11.00 8.78 11.79
CA LEU A 271 11.23 7.44 11.29
C LEU A 271 10.49 7.18 9.97
N PRO A 272 11.06 6.35 9.07
CA PRO A 272 10.35 5.85 7.89
C PRO A 272 9.22 4.89 8.29
N VAL A 273 8.21 4.79 7.42
CA VAL A 273 6.98 4.04 7.72
C VAL A 273 6.72 2.98 6.66
N LEU A 274 6.45 1.76 7.13
CA LEU A 274 5.93 0.63 6.35
C LEU A 274 4.40 0.59 6.44
N ALA A 275 3.70 0.64 5.31
CA ALA A 275 2.28 0.31 5.24
C ALA A 275 2.11 -1.20 5.08
N HIS A 276 1.49 -1.84 6.06
CA HIS A 276 1.11 -3.25 6.00
C HIS A 276 -0.20 -3.43 5.24
N ASN A 277 -0.29 -4.48 4.44
CA ASN A 277 -1.43 -4.77 3.57
C ASN A 277 -2.57 -5.54 4.25
N CYS A 278 -2.59 -5.64 5.58
CA CYS A 278 -3.72 -6.29 6.25
C CYS A 278 -5.04 -5.57 5.94
N CYS A 279 -6.05 -6.34 5.56
CA CYS A 279 -7.37 -5.89 5.09
C CYS A 279 -7.41 -5.23 3.71
N ASP A 280 -6.29 -4.91 3.07
CA ASP A 280 -6.26 -4.19 1.79
C ASP A 280 -7.00 -4.95 0.67
N ASP A 281 -6.87 -6.27 0.61
CA ASP A 281 -7.51 -7.12 -0.41
C ASP A 281 -9.02 -7.02 -0.44
N LEU A 282 -9.66 -6.64 0.68
CA LEU A 282 -11.10 -6.40 0.71
C LEU A 282 -11.52 -5.23 -0.21
N PHE A 283 -10.61 -4.29 -0.48
CA PHE A 283 -10.89 -3.08 -1.27
C PHE A 283 -10.46 -3.20 -2.73
N HIS A 284 -9.50 -4.04 -3.05
CA HIS A 284 -8.96 -4.07 -4.41
C HIS A 284 -8.99 -5.43 -5.10
N ARG A 285 -9.32 -6.53 -4.40
CA ARG A 285 -9.38 -7.87 -4.99
C ARG A 285 -10.49 -8.04 -6.03
N HIS A 286 -11.63 -7.39 -5.84
CA HIS A 286 -12.75 -7.50 -6.77
C HIS A 286 -12.51 -6.67 -8.04
N PRO A 287 -12.64 -7.25 -9.26
CA PRO A 287 -12.27 -6.57 -10.50
C PRO A 287 -13.21 -5.42 -10.90
N ARG A 288 -14.42 -5.34 -10.33
CA ARG A 288 -15.46 -4.37 -10.70
C ARG A 288 -15.84 -3.40 -9.58
N ILE A 289 -15.44 -3.67 -8.34
CA ILE A 289 -15.79 -2.85 -7.17
C ILE A 289 -14.52 -2.41 -6.46
N GLY A 290 -14.55 -1.23 -5.86
CA GLY A 290 -13.50 -0.73 -4.96
C GLY A 290 -12.44 0.09 -5.68
N ILE A 291 -11.17 -0.17 -5.39
CA ILE A 291 -10.02 0.63 -5.83
C ILE A 291 -9.03 -0.29 -6.54
N ALA A 292 -8.47 0.12 -7.66
CA ALA A 292 -7.41 -0.65 -8.32
C ALA A 292 -6.15 -0.70 -7.43
N PRO A 293 -5.40 -1.82 -7.43
CA PRO A 293 -4.20 -1.96 -6.61
C PRO A 293 -3.18 -0.84 -6.82
N GLU A 294 -2.95 -0.41 -8.05
CA GLU A 294 -2.02 0.68 -8.39
C GLU A 294 -2.47 2.02 -7.77
N VAL A 295 -3.77 2.26 -7.74
CA VAL A 295 -4.36 3.45 -7.11
C VAL A 295 -4.18 3.38 -5.59
N TRP A 296 -4.37 2.20 -4.98
CA TRP A 296 -4.17 2.02 -3.56
C TRP A 296 -2.72 2.24 -3.14
N ILE A 297 -1.76 1.71 -3.91
CA ILE A 297 -0.32 1.98 -3.73
C ILE A 297 -0.04 3.49 -3.81
N LEU A 298 -0.58 4.17 -4.82
CA LEU A 298 -0.42 5.62 -4.95
C LEU A 298 -0.96 6.37 -3.73
N LEU A 299 -2.17 6.04 -3.25
CA LEU A 299 -2.79 6.68 -2.09
C LEU A 299 -1.96 6.49 -0.81
N GLN A 300 -1.46 5.29 -0.56
CA GLN A 300 -0.57 5.02 0.57
C GLN A 300 0.72 5.86 0.47
N ARG A 301 1.29 5.98 -0.72
CA ARG A 301 2.48 6.80 -0.96
C ARG A 301 2.21 8.29 -0.73
N LEU A 302 1.10 8.81 -1.24
CA LEU A 302 0.68 10.20 -0.97
C LEU A 302 0.49 10.42 0.54
N GLY A 303 0.01 9.41 1.26
CA GLY A 303 -0.11 9.39 2.72
C GLY A 303 1.21 9.30 3.49
N GLY A 304 2.37 9.29 2.81
CA GLY A 304 3.68 9.38 3.46
C GLY A 304 4.37 8.04 3.73
N THR A 305 3.97 6.97 3.06
CA THR A 305 4.52 5.63 3.25
C THR A 305 5.86 5.45 2.53
N ASP A 306 6.92 5.15 3.26
CA ASP A 306 8.27 4.93 2.73
C ASP A 306 8.46 3.51 2.17
N MET A 307 7.73 2.55 2.73
CA MET A 307 7.73 1.14 2.37
C MET A 307 6.29 0.67 2.21
N VAL A 308 5.96 -0.06 1.14
CA VAL A 308 4.60 -0.48 0.83
C VAL A 308 4.55 -1.93 0.40
N PHE A 309 3.65 -2.71 0.97
CA PHE A 309 3.37 -4.04 0.48
C PHE A 309 2.70 -3.98 -0.89
N LEU A 310 3.20 -4.77 -1.83
CA LEU A 310 2.49 -4.98 -3.08
C LEU A 310 1.26 -5.86 -2.84
N PRO A 311 0.12 -5.55 -3.49
CA PRO A 311 -1.14 -6.26 -3.27
C PRO A 311 -1.10 -7.72 -3.72
N GLY A 312 -1.84 -8.55 -3.01
CA GLY A 312 -2.02 -9.96 -3.36
C GLY A 312 -0.76 -10.81 -3.22
N GLU A 313 -0.78 -11.98 -3.84
CA GLU A 313 0.36 -12.89 -3.91
C GLU A 313 1.22 -12.57 -5.13
N VAL A 314 2.09 -11.57 -4.97
CA VAL A 314 3.04 -11.16 -6.02
C VAL A 314 4.15 -12.20 -6.13
N CYS A 315 4.55 -12.55 -7.35
CA CYS A 315 5.64 -13.47 -7.62
C CYS A 315 5.41 -14.88 -7.03
N THR A 316 4.22 -15.44 -7.18
CA THR A 316 3.93 -16.83 -6.85
C THR A 316 4.09 -17.73 -8.07
N SER A 317 4.71 -18.89 -7.90
CA SER A 317 4.83 -19.89 -8.98
C SER A 317 3.44 -20.31 -9.48
N GLY A 318 3.17 -20.07 -10.78
CA GLY A 318 1.90 -20.40 -11.44
C GLY A 318 0.86 -19.28 -11.48
N GLY A 319 1.16 -18.07 -10.99
CA GLY A 319 0.29 -16.90 -11.05
C GLY A 319 0.33 -16.18 -12.40
N ASN A 320 -0.66 -15.33 -12.65
CA ASN A 320 -0.70 -14.47 -13.84
C ASN A 320 0.07 -13.17 -13.55
N PHE A 321 1.33 -13.14 -13.94
CA PHE A 321 2.38 -12.21 -13.50
C PHE A 321 2.33 -10.79 -14.09
N THR A 322 1.38 -10.48 -14.97
CA THR A 322 1.33 -9.17 -15.66
C THR A 322 1.06 -7.97 -14.75
N ALA A 323 0.57 -8.21 -13.53
CA ALA A 323 0.27 -7.14 -12.58
C ALA A 323 1.45 -6.76 -11.67
N SER A 324 2.39 -7.68 -11.42
CA SER A 324 3.48 -7.47 -10.44
C SER A 324 4.41 -6.30 -10.84
N SER A 325 4.80 -6.21 -12.11
CA SER A 325 5.62 -5.10 -12.61
C SER A 325 4.88 -3.76 -12.55
N SER A 326 3.57 -3.75 -12.83
CA SER A 326 2.73 -2.55 -12.71
C SER A 326 2.65 -2.06 -11.26
N TYR A 327 2.53 -2.98 -10.30
CA TYR A 327 2.52 -2.63 -8.87
C TYR A 327 3.87 -2.07 -8.41
N ALA A 328 4.98 -2.72 -8.82
CA ALA A 328 6.32 -2.21 -8.53
C ALA A 328 6.56 -0.83 -9.16
N ALA A 329 6.17 -0.64 -10.42
CA ALA A 329 6.24 0.66 -11.09
C ALA A 329 5.42 1.73 -10.38
N SER A 330 4.23 1.39 -9.85
CA SER A 330 3.41 2.31 -9.06
C SER A 330 4.09 2.72 -7.74
N ALA A 331 4.75 1.78 -7.06
CA ALA A 331 5.49 2.06 -5.83
C ALA A 331 6.73 2.95 -6.09
N LEU A 332 7.41 2.75 -7.22
CA LEU A 332 8.63 3.45 -7.61
C LEU A 332 8.38 4.73 -8.43
N HIS A 333 7.13 5.05 -8.78
CA HIS A 333 6.80 6.19 -9.63
C HIS A 333 7.28 7.52 -9.02
N PRO A 334 7.92 8.43 -9.81
CA PRO A 334 8.57 9.63 -9.28
C PRO A 334 7.63 10.81 -8.97
N LEU A 335 6.31 10.63 -9.01
CA LEU A 335 5.34 11.68 -8.65
C LEU A 335 5.59 12.26 -7.26
N VAL A 336 5.88 11.38 -6.32
CA VAL A 336 6.46 11.70 -5.00
C VAL A 336 7.69 10.83 -4.83
N ARG A 337 8.47 11.04 -3.75
CA ARG A 337 9.64 10.20 -3.49
C ARG A 337 9.28 8.71 -3.59
N PRO A 338 10.03 7.89 -4.35
CA PRO A 338 9.75 6.47 -4.50
C PRO A 338 9.74 5.71 -3.18
N SER A 339 8.77 4.84 -2.99
CA SER A 339 8.64 3.94 -1.84
C SER A 339 9.23 2.58 -2.15
N LEU A 340 9.81 1.92 -1.16
CA LEU A 340 10.35 0.56 -1.31
C LEU A 340 9.20 -0.46 -1.37
N PRO A 341 9.03 -1.19 -2.49
CA PRO A 341 8.05 -2.27 -2.57
C PRO A 341 8.43 -3.45 -1.68
N PHE A 342 7.47 -4.05 -0.99
CA PHE A 342 7.63 -5.28 -0.21
C PHE A 342 6.84 -6.41 -0.87
N ILE A 343 7.47 -7.58 -1.03
CA ILE A 343 6.82 -8.82 -1.44
C ILE A 343 6.93 -9.87 -0.35
N ALA A 344 5.88 -10.65 -0.16
CA ALA A 344 5.79 -11.68 0.88
C ALA A 344 5.04 -12.92 0.36
N GLY A 345 4.86 -13.92 1.23
CA GLY A 345 4.12 -15.14 0.94
C GLY A 345 4.93 -16.19 0.17
N GLY A 346 5.37 -17.26 0.85
CA GLY A 346 5.98 -18.43 0.25
C GLY A 346 7.25 -18.20 -0.57
N LYS A 347 8.02 -17.15 -0.27
CA LYS A 347 9.23 -16.81 -1.03
C LYS A 347 10.37 -17.76 -0.77
N ARG A 348 11.13 -18.11 -1.83
CA ARG A 348 12.24 -19.05 -1.81
C ARG A 348 13.46 -18.46 -2.49
N ALA A 349 14.66 -18.82 -2.02
CA ALA A 349 15.92 -18.25 -2.51
C ALA A 349 16.20 -18.59 -3.98
N GLU A 350 15.90 -19.82 -4.40
CA GLU A 350 16.11 -20.29 -5.76
C GLU A 350 15.31 -19.50 -6.82
N PHE A 351 14.22 -18.85 -6.44
CA PHE A 351 13.38 -18.05 -7.37
C PHE A 351 13.67 -16.55 -7.34
N LEU A 352 14.71 -16.09 -6.66
CA LEU A 352 15.01 -14.67 -6.53
C LEU A 352 15.22 -13.98 -7.88
N SER A 353 15.89 -14.65 -8.83
CA SER A 353 16.08 -14.14 -10.20
C SER A 353 14.74 -13.96 -10.94
N ASP A 354 13.80 -14.89 -10.71
CA ASP A 354 12.48 -14.82 -11.31
C ASP A 354 11.65 -13.66 -10.73
N TYR A 355 11.76 -13.42 -9.42
CA TYR A 355 11.11 -12.26 -8.79
C TYR A 355 11.64 -10.94 -9.35
N ILE A 356 12.96 -10.82 -9.54
CA ILE A 356 13.58 -9.63 -10.16
C ILE A 356 13.07 -9.45 -11.59
N LYS A 357 13.06 -10.51 -12.38
CA LYS A 357 12.56 -10.49 -13.75
C LYS A 357 11.08 -10.10 -13.83
N GLU A 358 10.27 -10.65 -12.96
CA GLU A 358 8.83 -10.39 -12.90
C GLU A 358 8.51 -8.96 -12.47
N LEU A 359 9.23 -8.46 -11.46
CA LEU A 359 9.06 -7.06 -10.98
C LEU A 359 9.71 -6.04 -11.91
N GLY A 360 10.67 -6.46 -12.74
CA GLY A 360 11.45 -5.58 -13.61
C GLY A 360 12.44 -4.68 -12.87
N THR A 361 12.79 -5.03 -11.62
CA THR A 361 13.66 -4.20 -10.77
C THR A 361 14.30 -5.03 -9.67
N THR A 362 15.42 -4.55 -9.12
CA THR A 362 16.01 -5.00 -7.85
C THR A 362 15.60 -4.13 -6.66
N ASP A 363 14.85 -3.06 -6.92
CA ASP A 363 14.39 -2.11 -5.92
C ASP A 363 13.14 -2.63 -5.20
N PHE A 364 13.31 -3.69 -4.41
CA PHE A 364 12.28 -4.25 -3.54
C PHE A 364 12.87 -4.92 -2.30
N ALA A 365 12.03 -5.17 -1.32
CA ALA A 365 12.32 -5.97 -0.14
C ALA A 365 11.52 -7.28 -0.17
N LEU A 366 12.19 -8.38 0.11
CA LEU A 366 11.63 -9.72 0.10
C LEU A 366 11.49 -10.23 1.52
N ILE A 367 10.26 -10.57 1.94
CA ILE A 367 10.01 -11.22 3.23
C ILE A 367 10.06 -12.74 3.02
N ALA A 368 10.99 -13.40 3.71
CA ALA A 368 11.06 -14.85 3.78
C ALA A 368 10.95 -15.31 5.24
N ALA A 369 10.10 -16.30 5.48
CA ALA A 369 9.91 -16.94 6.77
C ALA A 369 9.95 -18.45 6.61
N THR A 370 8.93 -19.09 6.06
CA THR A 370 8.79 -20.56 5.99
C THR A 370 10.01 -21.26 5.40
N ALA A 371 10.53 -20.79 4.26
CA ALA A 371 11.71 -21.42 3.64
C ALA A 371 12.97 -21.31 4.49
N VAL A 372 13.09 -20.25 5.32
CA VAL A 372 14.18 -20.10 6.30
C VAL A 372 13.95 -21.04 7.49
N ASP A 373 12.71 -21.14 7.98
CA ASP A 373 12.35 -21.97 9.14
C ASP A 373 12.51 -23.46 8.86
N GLU A 374 12.22 -23.90 7.65
CA GLU A 374 12.28 -25.29 7.20
C GLU A 374 13.65 -25.70 6.66
N HIS A 375 14.62 -24.80 6.64
CA HIS A 375 15.93 -25.10 6.10
C HIS A 375 16.65 -26.15 6.97
N PRO A 376 17.19 -27.28 6.40
CA PRO A 376 17.79 -28.39 7.16
C PRO A 376 19.01 -28.00 7.99
N GLY A 377 19.69 -26.92 7.60
CA GLY A 377 20.85 -26.37 8.34
C GLY A 377 20.48 -25.35 9.41
N GLY A 378 19.17 -25.11 9.69
CA GLY A 378 18.67 -24.14 10.65
C GLY A 378 18.53 -22.74 10.08
N LEU A 379 18.04 -21.81 10.92
CA LEU A 379 17.62 -20.46 10.54
C LEU A 379 18.74 -19.62 9.90
N GLU A 380 19.93 -19.64 10.50
CA GLU A 380 21.07 -18.88 9.98
C GLU A 380 21.52 -19.38 8.61
N ALA A 381 21.54 -20.73 8.40
CA ALA A 381 21.87 -21.30 7.10
C ALA A 381 20.82 -20.97 6.03
N GLY A 382 19.55 -21.08 6.38
CA GLY A 382 18.45 -20.68 5.47
C GLY A 382 18.49 -19.20 5.10
N ALA A 383 18.81 -18.33 6.05
CA ALA A 383 18.99 -16.90 5.78
C ALA A 383 20.21 -16.64 4.88
N ARG A 384 21.30 -17.39 5.09
CA ARG A 384 22.53 -17.28 4.27
C ARG A 384 22.29 -17.70 2.81
N GLU A 385 21.44 -18.68 2.56
CA GLU A 385 21.04 -19.06 1.20
C GLU A 385 20.36 -17.91 0.47
N PHE A 386 19.38 -17.24 1.10
CA PHE A 386 18.77 -16.02 0.53
C PHE A 386 19.79 -14.91 0.31
N ARG A 387 20.71 -14.71 1.26
CA ARG A 387 21.75 -13.70 1.11
C ARG A 387 22.66 -13.98 -0.07
N GLN A 388 23.10 -15.22 -0.25
CA GLN A 388 23.95 -15.62 -1.39
C GLN A 388 23.21 -15.38 -2.73
N ALA A 389 21.93 -15.75 -2.81
CA ALA A 389 21.13 -15.47 -3.99
C ALA A 389 21.02 -13.95 -4.28
N ALA A 390 20.84 -13.13 -3.25
CA ALA A 390 20.72 -11.67 -3.40
C ALA A 390 22.05 -11.01 -3.82
N GLU A 391 23.20 -11.50 -3.33
CA GLU A 391 24.52 -10.97 -3.66
C GLU A 391 24.88 -11.08 -5.14
N MET A 392 24.29 -12.00 -5.87
CA MET A 392 24.45 -12.09 -7.33
C MET A 392 24.02 -10.80 -8.06
N PHE A 393 23.19 -9.97 -7.39
CA PHE A 393 22.65 -8.71 -7.90
C PHE A 393 23.23 -7.47 -7.21
N SER A 394 24.36 -7.59 -6.52
CA SER A 394 24.99 -6.47 -5.76
C SER A 394 25.66 -5.43 -6.66
N ARG A 395 25.83 -5.70 -7.95
CA ARG A 395 26.38 -4.75 -8.94
C ARG A 395 25.27 -4.24 -9.84
N PRO A 396 25.34 -2.97 -10.27
CA PRO A 396 24.40 -2.48 -11.28
C PRO A 396 24.52 -3.39 -12.50
N ALA A 397 23.42 -3.98 -12.92
CA ALA A 397 23.38 -4.86 -14.10
C ALA A 397 23.31 -4.00 -15.36
N PRO A 398 24.32 -3.95 -16.22
CA PRO A 398 24.24 -3.25 -17.49
C PRO A 398 23.26 -3.91 -18.49
N GLU A 399 22.82 -5.16 -18.27
CA GLU A 399 22.18 -5.96 -19.33
C GLU A 399 21.04 -6.91 -18.91
N LEU A 400 20.60 -6.95 -17.65
CA LEU A 400 19.57 -7.91 -17.22
C LEU A 400 18.11 -7.49 -17.53
N LEU A 401 17.90 -6.34 -18.15
CA LEU A 401 16.59 -5.78 -18.47
C LEU A 401 16.34 -5.57 -19.98
N LYS A 402 17.11 -6.26 -20.85
CA LYS A 402 16.81 -6.30 -22.28
C LYS A 402 16.08 -7.58 -22.69
#